data_50b671065cd2587e6d966da2223baf71
#
_entry.id   50b671065cd2587e6d966da2223baf71
#
_cell.length_a   1.000
_cell.length_b   1.000
_cell.length_c   1.000
_cell.angle_alpha   90.00
_cell.angle_beta   90.00
_cell.angle_gamma   90.00
#
_symmetry.space_group_name_H-M   'P 1'
#
loop_
_entity.id
_entity.type
_entity.pdbx_description
1 polymer ?
#
loop_
_entity_poly.entity_id
_entity_poly.type
_entity_poly.pdbx_seq_one_letter_code
_entity_poly.pdbx_strand_id
1 'polypeptide(L)'
;MHNSRILIIDDSITIRMMVEELLTIEGRCPDIAVAPDVATARKLIKQFCPTLITLDLNMPGSNGLVLLDELRRYPHAPVVVLSSATTEGSAAAREAIAHGADACFDKSKIISQSAQFIRTLKKASVKKLSRTKGSTKAIAVSAAA
;
A
#
# COMPACT_ATOMS: atom_id res chain seq x y z
N MET A 1 3.67 -0.65 15.82
CA MET A 1 2.58 -0.34 14.86
C MET A 1 1.19 -0.26 15.51
N HIS A 2 1.14 0.23 16.72
CA HIS A 2 -0.15 0.31 17.41
C HIS A 2 -1.15 1.24 16.74
N ASN A 3 -0.65 2.28 16.10
CA ASN A 3 -1.52 3.24 15.43
C ASN A 3 -1.51 3.09 13.91
N SER A 4 -1.23 1.89 13.43
CA SER A 4 -1.24 1.65 11.99
C SER A 4 -2.65 1.68 11.45
N ARG A 5 -2.80 2.37 10.35
CA ARG A 5 -4.04 2.40 9.59
C ARG A 5 -3.71 1.92 8.18
N ILE A 6 -4.20 0.75 7.84
CA ILE A 6 -3.88 0.13 6.56
C ILE A 6 -5.08 0.23 5.63
N LEU A 7 -4.86 0.83 4.47
CA LEU A 7 -5.87 0.88 3.43
C LEU A 7 -5.56 -0.18 2.40
N ILE A 8 -6.50 -1.09 2.22
CA ILE A 8 -6.39 -2.17 1.23
C ILE A 8 -7.25 -1.79 0.02
N ILE A 9 -6.60 -1.55 -1.10
CA ILE A 9 -7.30 -1.22 -2.34
C ILE A 9 -7.31 -2.48 -3.19
N ASP A 10 -8.42 -3.21 -3.12
CA ASP A 10 -8.56 -4.50 -3.76
C ASP A 10 -10.04 -4.85 -3.79
N ASP A 11 -10.51 -5.38 -4.90
CA ASP A 11 -11.89 -5.83 -5.01
C ASP A 11 -12.10 -7.24 -4.45
N SER A 12 -11.04 -7.87 -3.96
CA SER A 12 -11.09 -9.26 -3.47
C SER A 12 -11.26 -9.30 -1.95
N ILE A 13 -12.40 -9.82 -1.51
CA ILE A 13 -12.65 -10.05 -0.08
C ILE A 13 -11.61 -11.02 0.48
N THR A 14 -11.18 -11.98 -0.33
CA THR A 14 -10.19 -12.97 0.08
C THR A 14 -8.87 -12.32 0.48
N ILE A 15 -8.38 -11.39 -0.33
CA ILE A 15 -7.13 -10.70 -0.02
C ILE A 15 -7.25 -9.91 1.27
N ARG A 16 -8.37 -9.20 1.44
CA ARG A 16 -8.61 -8.46 2.68
C ARG A 16 -8.53 -9.39 3.89
N MET A 17 -9.22 -10.53 3.83
CA MET A 17 -9.23 -11.47 4.94
C MET A 17 -7.84 -12.05 5.22
N MET A 18 -7.09 -12.34 4.17
CA MET A 18 -5.74 -12.86 4.32
C MET A 18 -4.83 -11.85 5.02
N VAL A 19 -4.89 -10.60 4.62
CA VAL A 19 -4.07 -9.56 5.23
C VAL A 19 -4.45 -9.34 6.68
N GLU A 20 -5.74 -9.27 6.96
CA GLU A 20 -6.22 -9.10 8.33
C GLU A 20 -5.75 -10.25 9.23
N GLU A 21 -5.87 -11.48 8.75
CA GLU A 21 -5.46 -12.64 9.52
C GLU A 21 -3.96 -12.65 9.80
N LEU A 22 -3.15 -12.35 8.79
CA LEU A 22 -1.71 -12.34 8.96
C LEU A 22 -1.27 -11.28 9.98
N LEU A 23 -1.88 -10.11 9.95
CA LEU A 23 -1.54 -9.04 10.88
C LEU A 23 -1.98 -9.40 12.30
N THR A 24 -3.09 -10.11 12.44
CA THR A 24 -3.55 -10.57 13.74
C THR A 24 -2.60 -11.61 14.34
N ILE A 25 -2.14 -12.53 13.52
CA ILE A 25 -1.19 -13.56 13.95
C ILE A 25 0.10 -12.92 14.46
N GLU A 26 0.52 -11.83 13.84
CA GLU A 26 1.72 -11.10 14.26
C GLU A 26 1.51 -10.28 15.53
N GLY A 27 0.35 -10.40 16.15
CA GLY A 27 0.05 -9.63 17.36
C GLY A 27 -0.22 -8.15 17.10
N ARG A 28 -0.53 -7.81 15.89
CA ARG A 28 -0.82 -6.43 15.51
C ARG A 28 -2.30 -6.22 15.37
N CYS A 29 -2.77 -5.06 15.73
CA CYS A 29 -4.19 -4.72 15.64
C CYS A 29 -4.34 -3.40 14.90
N PRO A 30 -3.99 -3.34 13.62
CA PRO A 30 -4.15 -2.10 12.87
C PRO A 30 -5.64 -1.86 12.57
N ASP A 31 -5.97 -0.60 12.36
CA ASP A 31 -7.25 -0.28 11.76
C ASP A 31 -7.13 -0.56 10.27
N ILE A 32 -8.14 -1.20 9.72
CA ILE A 32 -8.12 -1.58 8.31
C ILE A 32 -9.35 -1.01 7.62
N ALA A 33 -9.13 -0.33 6.51
CA ALA A 33 -10.18 0.12 5.62
C ALA A 33 -9.97 -0.54 4.26
N VAL A 34 -11.04 -0.77 3.54
CA VAL A 34 -10.98 -1.44 2.24
C VAL A 34 -11.67 -0.57 1.19
N ALA A 35 -11.02 -0.40 0.06
CA ALA A 35 -11.58 0.27 -1.08
C ALA A 35 -11.64 -0.72 -2.24
N PRO A 36 -12.83 -1.01 -2.76
CA PRO A 36 -12.96 -1.95 -3.88
C PRO A 36 -12.62 -1.32 -5.23
N ASP A 37 -12.42 -0.01 -5.27
CA ASP A 37 -12.11 0.71 -6.49
C ASP A 37 -11.31 1.96 -6.18
N VAL A 38 -10.78 2.58 -7.23
CA VAL A 38 -9.92 3.76 -7.09
C VAL A 38 -10.70 4.97 -6.59
N ALA A 39 -11.96 5.13 -7.00
CA ALA A 39 -12.75 6.27 -6.54
C ALA A 39 -12.96 6.24 -5.04
N THR A 40 -13.29 5.07 -4.48
CA THR A 40 -13.44 4.91 -3.05
C THR A 40 -12.09 5.09 -2.35
N ALA A 41 -11.02 4.61 -2.97
CA ALA A 41 -9.68 4.76 -2.41
C ALA A 41 -9.31 6.23 -2.25
N ARG A 42 -9.61 7.06 -3.23
CA ARG A 42 -9.32 8.51 -3.13
C ARG A 42 -9.98 9.14 -1.92
N LYS A 43 -11.24 8.78 -1.67
CA LYS A 43 -11.96 9.28 -0.51
C LYS A 43 -11.33 8.81 0.80
N LEU A 44 -11.01 7.53 0.87
CA LEU A 44 -10.45 6.95 2.09
C LEU A 44 -9.04 7.45 2.38
N ILE A 45 -8.26 7.73 1.35
CA ILE A 45 -6.93 8.31 1.57
C ILE A 45 -7.05 9.62 2.34
N LYS A 46 -8.06 10.41 2.04
CA LYS A 46 -8.29 11.69 2.74
C LYS A 46 -8.94 11.51 4.10
N GLN A 47 -9.93 10.65 4.19
CA GLN A 47 -10.73 10.50 5.41
C GLN A 47 -10.10 9.58 6.44
N PHE A 48 -9.53 8.49 6.00
CA PHE A 48 -8.95 7.47 6.87
C PHE A 48 -7.51 7.79 7.25
N CYS A 49 -6.82 8.56 6.44
CA CYS A 49 -5.42 8.93 6.65
C CYS A 49 -4.55 7.69 6.89
N PRO A 50 -4.45 6.79 5.91
CA PRO A 50 -3.71 5.54 6.11
C PRO A 50 -2.23 5.78 6.35
N THR A 51 -1.62 4.87 7.07
CA THR A 51 -0.18 4.87 7.29
C THR A 51 0.52 3.88 6.37
N LEU A 52 -0.25 3.03 5.70
CA LEU A 52 0.25 2.07 4.72
C LEU A 52 -0.89 1.76 3.76
N ILE A 53 -0.55 1.65 2.48
CA ILE A 53 -1.54 1.33 1.44
C ILE A 53 -1.07 0.08 0.71
N THR A 54 -1.98 -0.89 0.52
CA THR A 54 -1.74 -1.97 -0.45
C THR A 54 -2.64 -1.73 -1.64
N LEU A 55 -2.11 -1.87 -2.83
CA LEU A 55 -2.82 -1.56 -4.06
C LEU A 55 -2.74 -2.72 -5.05
N ASP A 56 -3.89 -3.24 -5.41
CA ASP A 56 -4.01 -4.27 -6.44
C ASP A 56 -4.03 -3.61 -7.82
N LEU A 57 -3.12 -4.01 -8.69
CA LEU A 57 -3.08 -3.49 -10.06
C LEU A 57 -4.06 -4.18 -10.99
N ASN A 58 -4.64 -5.29 -10.57
CA ASN A 58 -5.46 -6.13 -11.45
C ASN A 58 -6.96 -5.96 -11.26
N MET A 59 -7.40 -4.85 -10.70
CA MET A 59 -8.82 -4.59 -10.54
C MET A 59 -9.46 -4.19 -11.87
N PRO A 60 -10.54 -4.88 -12.28
CA PRO A 60 -11.23 -4.53 -13.54
C PRO A 60 -11.77 -3.09 -13.48
N GLY A 61 -11.59 -2.38 -14.57
CA GLY A 61 -12.13 -1.03 -14.69
C GLY A 61 -11.44 0.04 -13.86
N SER A 62 -10.36 -0.31 -13.17
CA SER A 62 -9.60 0.63 -12.35
C SER A 62 -8.20 0.78 -12.90
N ASN A 63 -7.60 1.95 -12.66
CA ASN A 63 -6.24 2.19 -13.08
C ASN A 63 -5.38 2.58 -11.88
N GLY A 64 -4.74 1.58 -11.29
CA GLY A 64 -3.88 1.77 -10.13
C GLY A 64 -2.66 2.63 -10.43
N LEU A 65 -2.15 2.57 -11.65
CA LEU A 65 -1.00 3.39 -12.02
C LEU A 65 -1.33 4.88 -12.01
N VAL A 66 -2.54 5.23 -12.44
CA VAL A 66 -3.00 6.62 -12.37
C VAL A 66 -3.07 7.08 -10.91
N LEU A 67 -3.57 6.22 -10.04
CA LEU A 67 -3.60 6.55 -8.61
C LEU A 67 -2.21 6.79 -8.05
N LEU A 68 -1.25 5.95 -8.43
CA LEU A 68 0.14 6.13 -8.01
C LEU A 68 0.68 7.48 -8.46
N ASP A 69 0.42 7.85 -9.70
CA ASP A 69 0.86 9.13 -10.24
C ASP A 69 0.26 10.30 -9.47
N GLU A 70 -1.02 10.20 -9.13
CA GLU A 70 -1.69 11.22 -8.33
C GLU A 70 -1.03 11.38 -6.96
N LEU A 71 -0.73 10.26 -6.31
CA LEU A 71 -0.15 10.28 -4.98
C LEU A 71 1.24 10.90 -4.96
N ARG A 72 2.00 10.77 -6.03
CA ARG A 72 3.35 11.34 -6.08
C ARG A 72 3.37 12.86 -5.98
N ARG A 73 2.26 13.51 -6.19
CA ARG A 73 2.19 14.98 -6.19
C ARG A 73 2.17 15.58 -4.79
N TYR A 74 1.99 14.79 -3.76
CA TYR A 74 1.93 15.28 -2.38
C TYR A 74 2.36 14.17 -1.43
N PRO A 75 2.67 14.53 -0.17
CA PRO A 75 3.03 13.51 0.81
C PRO A 75 1.91 12.50 1.00
N HIS A 76 2.27 11.24 1.03
CA HIS A 76 1.31 10.16 1.17
C HIS A 76 1.93 8.97 1.88
N ALA A 77 1.09 8.02 2.31
CA ALA A 77 1.56 6.80 2.92
C ALA A 77 2.33 5.95 1.90
N PRO A 78 3.24 5.09 2.35
CA PRO A 78 3.90 4.15 1.45
C PRO A 78 2.88 3.24 0.79
N VAL A 79 3.17 2.84 -0.45
CA VAL A 79 2.28 1.99 -1.24
C VAL A 79 3.02 0.72 -1.62
N VAL A 80 2.45 -0.42 -1.22
CA VAL A 80 2.94 -1.74 -1.65
C VAL A 80 1.95 -2.25 -2.69
N VAL A 81 2.43 -2.46 -3.90
CA VAL A 81 1.59 -2.92 -5.00
C VAL A 81 1.50 -4.44 -4.96
N LEU A 82 0.29 -4.95 -5.08
CA LEU A 82 0.03 -6.37 -5.20
C LEU A 82 -0.37 -6.67 -6.64
N SER A 83 0.31 -7.61 -7.24
CA SER A 83 0.10 -7.94 -8.64
C SER A 83 -0.02 -9.46 -8.78
N SER A 84 -0.88 -9.90 -9.68
CA SER A 84 -0.99 -11.33 -9.99
C SER A 84 0.06 -11.77 -11.01
N ALA A 85 1.01 -10.90 -11.32
CA ALA A 85 2.10 -11.26 -12.21
C ALA A 85 2.86 -12.45 -11.65
N THR A 86 3.11 -13.42 -12.49
CA THR A 86 3.72 -14.68 -12.06
C THR A 86 5.23 -14.67 -12.13
N THR A 87 5.81 -13.66 -12.74
CA THR A 87 7.25 -13.59 -12.95
C THR A 87 7.86 -12.48 -12.14
N GLU A 88 8.85 -12.82 -11.35
CA GLU A 88 9.62 -11.84 -10.62
C GLU A 88 10.27 -10.87 -11.61
N GLY A 89 10.27 -9.60 -11.28
CA GLY A 89 10.80 -8.57 -12.15
C GLY A 89 9.94 -8.33 -13.38
N SER A 90 8.68 -8.71 -13.32
CA SER A 90 7.75 -8.53 -14.43
C SER A 90 7.67 -7.06 -14.85
N ALA A 91 7.20 -6.84 -16.09
CA ALA A 91 6.99 -5.49 -16.59
C ALA A 91 6.03 -4.72 -15.69
N ALA A 92 4.99 -5.39 -15.19
CA ALA A 92 4.02 -4.75 -14.30
C ALA A 92 4.66 -4.26 -13.01
N ALA A 93 5.53 -5.07 -12.41
CA ALA A 93 6.22 -4.69 -11.19
C ALA A 93 7.16 -3.50 -11.42
N ARG A 94 7.95 -3.56 -12.49
CA ARG A 94 8.85 -2.46 -12.83
C ARG A 94 8.09 -1.18 -13.12
N GLU A 95 6.97 -1.29 -13.80
CA GLU A 95 6.13 -0.14 -14.11
C GLU A 95 5.57 0.49 -12.85
N ALA A 96 5.09 -0.33 -11.91
CA ALA A 96 4.57 0.19 -10.65
C ALA A 96 5.65 0.95 -9.87
N ILE A 97 6.85 0.40 -9.78
CA ILE A 97 7.95 1.09 -9.11
C ILE A 97 8.28 2.41 -9.82
N ALA A 98 8.30 2.40 -11.14
CA ALA A 98 8.54 3.62 -11.91
C ALA A 98 7.48 4.69 -11.66
N HIS A 99 6.26 4.27 -11.36
CA HIS A 99 5.16 5.17 -11.05
C HIS A 99 5.10 5.55 -9.56
N GLY A 100 6.05 5.09 -8.77
CA GLY A 100 6.17 5.56 -7.38
C GLY A 100 5.80 4.58 -6.30
N ALA A 101 5.53 3.32 -6.63
CA ALA A 101 5.28 2.32 -5.60
C ALA A 101 6.55 2.10 -4.79
N ASP A 102 6.38 1.87 -3.50
CA ASP A 102 7.52 1.63 -2.60
C ASP A 102 7.99 0.19 -2.65
N ALA A 103 7.11 -0.73 -3.00
CA ALA A 103 7.44 -2.14 -3.15
C ALA A 103 6.37 -2.84 -3.95
N CYS A 104 6.68 -4.03 -4.42
CA CYS A 104 5.74 -4.90 -5.12
C CYS A 104 5.78 -6.29 -4.52
N PHE A 105 4.66 -6.98 -4.53
CA PHE A 105 4.59 -8.35 -4.04
C PHE A 105 3.62 -9.14 -4.89
N ASP A 106 3.94 -10.41 -5.12
CA ASP A 106 3.08 -11.30 -5.91
C ASP A 106 1.90 -11.75 -5.06
N LYS A 107 0.70 -11.37 -5.47
CA LYS A 107 -0.54 -11.72 -4.78
C LYS A 107 -0.69 -13.21 -4.51
N SER A 108 -0.26 -14.03 -5.45
CA SER A 108 -0.40 -15.48 -5.33
C SER A 108 0.51 -16.08 -4.26
N LYS A 109 1.46 -15.31 -3.76
CA LYS A 109 2.44 -15.78 -2.77
C LYS A 109 2.18 -15.26 -1.37
N ILE A 110 1.08 -14.56 -1.16
CA ILE A 110 0.80 -13.98 0.17
C ILE A 110 0.73 -15.05 1.25
N ILE A 111 0.08 -16.17 0.99
CA ILE A 111 -0.03 -17.25 1.96
C ILE A 111 1.27 -18.06 2.06
N SER A 112 1.80 -18.52 0.93
CA SER A 112 2.98 -19.39 0.94
C SER A 112 4.24 -18.67 1.43
N GLN A 113 4.28 -17.36 1.28
CA GLN A 113 5.41 -16.55 1.70
C GLN A 113 4.94 -15.42 2.63
N SER A 114 4.09 -15.79 3.59
CA SER A 114 3.48 -14.81 4.47
C SER A 114 4.49 -14.02 5.29
N ALA A 115 5.56 -14.66 5.77
CA ALA A 115 6.60 -13.96 6.52
C ALA A 115 7.28 -12.90 5.64
N GLN A 116 7.54 -13.25 4.39
CA GLN A 116 8.14 -12.32 3.44
C GLN A 116 7.20 -11.16 3.12
N PHE A 117 5.91 -11.46 2.98
CA PHE A 117 4.90 -10.43 2.75
C PHE A 117 4.86 -9.42 3.89
N ILE A 118 4.82 -9.90 5.12
CA ILE A 118 4.81 -9.03 6.30
C ILE A 118 6.08 -8.20 6.38
N ARG A 119 7.23 -8.80 6.09
CA ARG A 119 8.50 -8.07 6.05
C ARG A 119 8.47 -6.96 5.01
N THR A 120 7.87 -7.24 3.86
CA THR A 120 7.75 -6.24 2.80
C THR A 120 6.91 -5.05 3.26
N LEU A 121 5.80 -5.31 3.95
CA LEU A 121 4.97 -4.24 4.49
C LEU A 121 5.72 -3.41 5.53
N LYS A 122 6.42 -4.06 6.43
CA LYS A 122 7.20 -3.37 7.46
C LYS A 122 8.30 -2.52 6.85
N LYS A 123 9.02 -3.07 5.91
CA LYS A 123 10.12 -2.38 5.25
C LYS A 123 9.63 -1.13 4.51
N ALA A 124 8.51 -1.25 3.81
CA ALA A 124 7.94 -0.12 3.10
C ALA A 124 7.56 1.00 4.07
N SER A 125 6.91 0.65 5.17
CA SER A 125 6.51 1.62 6.19
C SER A 125 7.69 2.36 6.78
N VAL A 126 8.73 1.65 7.16
CA VAL A 126 9.91 2.26 7.76
C VAL A 126 10.65 3.14 6.76
N LYS A 127 10.80 2.65 5.54
CA LYS A 127 11.51 3.38 4.50
C LYS A 127 10.84 4.73 4.20
N LYS A 128 9.52 4.72 4.07
CA LYS A 128 8.77 5.95 3.77
C LYS A 128 8.82 6.91 4.95
N LEU A 129 8.68 6.41 6.14
CA LEU A 129 8.78 7.22 7.34
C LEU A 129 10.14 7.88 7.44
N SER A 130 11.21 7.14 7.14
CA SER A 130 12.56 7.67 7.15
C SER A 130 12.73 8.79 6.14
N ARG A 131 12.21 8.61 4.92
CA ARG A 131 12.25 9.66 3.90
C ARG A 131 11.45 10.89 4.32
N THR A 132 10.30 10.66 4.93
CA THR A 132 9.48 11.75 5.44
C THR A 132 10.23 12.54 6.48
N LYS A 133 10.94 11.87 7.37
CA LYS A 133 11.78 12.56 8.36
C LYS A 133 12.89 13.36 7.70
N GLY A 134 13.53 12.78 6.67
CA GLY A 134 14.58 13.45 5.95
C GLY A 134 14.12 14.73 5.28
N SER A 135 12.88 14.80 4.86
CA SER A 135 12.30 15.97 4.23
C SER A 135 11.26 16.65 5.12
N THR A 136 11.35 16.42 6.40
CA THR A 136 10.37 16.88 7.36
C THR A 136 10.06 18.36 7.29
N LYS A 137 11.08 19.18 7.14
CA LYS A 137 10.87 20.63 7.11
C LYS A 137 9.90 21.04 6.00
N ALA A 138 10.14 20.55 4.81
CA ALA A 138 9.29 20.88 3.68
C ALA A 138 7.89 20.31 3.87
N ILE A 139 7.81 19.08 4.33
CA ILE A 139 6.54 18.41 4.53
C ILE A 139 5.75 19.07 5.66
N ALA A 140 6.42 19.45 6.72
CA ALA A 140 5.77 20.10 7.85
C ALA A 140 5.11 21.41 7.40
N VAL A 141 5.78 22.17 6.57
CA VAL A 141 5.21 23.41 6.03
C VAL A 141 3.97 23.06 5.20
N SER A 142 4.09 22.07 4.34
CA SER A 142 2.98 21.66 3.50
C SER A 142 1.80 21.15 4.34
N ALA A 143 2.07 20.40 5.37
CA ALA A 143 1.03 19.86 6.23
C ALA A 143 0.33 20.95 7.04
N ALA A 144 1.06 21.98 7.41
CA ALA A 144 0.48 23.10 8.15
C ALA A 144 -0.43 23.93 7.26
N ALA A 145 -0.22 23.88 5.97
CA ALA A 145 -1.09 24.55 5.03
C ALA A 145 -2.34 23.72 4.77
#